data_5fa40a005849cb8d0f44fab1e0801c24
#
_entry.id   5fa40a005849cb8d0f44fab1e0801c24
#
_cell.length_a   1.000
_cell.length_b   1.000
_cell.length_c   1.000
_cell.angle_alpha   90.00
_cell.angle_beta   90.00
_cell.angle_gamma   90.00
#
_symmetry.space_group_name_H-M   'P 1'
#
loop_
_entity.id
_entity.type
_entity.pdbx_description
1 polymer ?
#
loop_
_entity_poly.entity_id
_entity_poly.type
_entity_poly.pdbx_seq_one_letter_code
_entity_poly.pdbx_strand_id
1 'polypeptide(L)'
;AVWSLRAQADRRKYQERMKHTLERQDNLDLRQCEITDIVQGEDGLWRLTTKLEAIYTAKAVVLATGTFLGGRVYVGDVSYESGPDGMFPATALATALKKLGLPLRRFKTGTPSRVNARSLDFDKMEVQPGDDRTVPFSFETDTPPENKVVCHITYTNAATKQVILDNLDRSPMYSGKIEGKGPRYCPSFEDKVVRFSDRERHQLFVEPCGEKTEEMYLQGLSSSLPEDV
;
A
#
# COMPACT_ATOMS: atom_id res chain seq x y z
N ALA A 1 19.94 8.38 -7.97
CA ALA A 1 18.48 8.58 -8.07
C ALA A 1 17.99 7.97 -9.38
N VAL A 2 16.83 7.35 -9.38
CA VAL A 2 16.18 6.88 -10.60
C VAL A 2 15.23 7.98 -11.04
N TRP A 3 15.47 8.55 -12.20
CA TRP A 3 14.58 9.50 -12.85
C TRP A 3 13.57 8.73 -13.69
N SER A 4 12.30 8.84 -13.33
CA SER A 4 11.21 8.12 -13.96
C SER A 4 9.93 8.95 -13.91
N LEU A 5 9.06 8.74 -14.87
CA LEU A 5 7.74 9.33 -14.87
C LEU A 5 6.93 8.82 -13.67
N ARG A 6 6.20 9.73 -13.02
CA ARG A 6 5.26 9.42 -11.96
C ARG A 6 3.97 10.23 -12.20
N ALA A 7 2.83 9.56 -12.14
CA ALA A 7 1.54 10.21 -12.19
C ALA A 7 0.76 9.96 -10.92
N GLN A 8 0.10 11.00 -10.40
CA GLN A 8 -0.94 10.85 -9.40
C GLN A 8 -2.23 10.52 -10.13
N ALA A 9 -2.85 9.39 -9.79
CA ALA A 9 -4.04 8.91 -10.47
C ALA A 9 -5.25 8.91 -9.53
N ASP A 10 -6.43 9.16 -10.10
CA ASP A 10 -7.69 8.89 -9.40
C ASP A 10 -7.80 7.38 -9.12
N ARG A 11 -7.72 7.01 -7.84
CA ARG A 11 -7.65 5.62 -7.39
C ARG A 11 -8.84 4.79 -7.86
N ARG A 12 -10.06 5.34 -7.80
CA ARG A 12 -11.29 4.64 -8.17
C ARG A 12 -11.40 4.46 -9.68
N LYS A 13 -11.13 5.52 -10.43
CA LYS A 13 -11.11 5.45 -11.91
C LYS A 13 -10.05 4.49 -12.43
N TYR A 14 -8.87 4.48 -11.80
CA TYR A 14 -7.81 3.52 -12.15
C TYR A 14 -8.26 2.08 -11.91
N GLN A 15 -8.84 1.79 -10.74
CA GLN A 15 -9.35 0.45 -10.40
C GLN A 15 -10.45 -0.01 -11.38
N GLU A 16 -11.42 0.85 -11.67
CA GLU A 16 -12.50 0.59 -12.62
C GLU A 16 -11.95 0.31 -14.03
N ARG A 17 -11.03 1.15 -14.50
CA ARG A 17 -10.41 0.99 -15.80
C ARG A 17 -9.65 -0.32 -15.93
N MET A 18 -8.83 -0.66 -14.93
CA MET A 18 -8.07 -1.90 -14.93
C MET A 18 -8.97 -3.13 -14.86
N LYS A 19 -10.00 -3.10 -14.00
CA LYS A 19 -11.00 -4.17 -13.94
C LYS A 19 -11.67 -4.39 -15.30
N HIS A 20 -12.16 -3.33 -15.93
CA HIS A 20 -12.78 -3.40 -17.24
C HIS A 20 -11.84 -3.95 -18.32
N THR A 21 -10.57 -3.59 -18.28
CA THR A 21 -9.54 -4.13 -19.20
C THR A 21 -9.39 -5.64 -19.03
N LEU A 22 -9.34 -6.13 -17.79
CA LEU A 22 -9.22 -7.56 -17.50
C LEU A 22 -10.49 -8.33 -17.90
N GLU A 23 -11.68 -7.78 -17.66
CA GLU A 23 -12.97 -8.41 -18.01
C GLU A 23 -13.14 -8.59 -19.52
N ARG A 24 -12.47 -7.77 -20.32
CA ARG A 24 -12.53 -7.83 -21.79
C ARG A 24 -11.38 -8.61 -22.43
N GLN A 25 -10.44 -9.09 -21.62
CA GLN A 25 -9.31 -9.85 -22.14
C GLN A 25 -9.73 -11.24 -22.58
N ASP A 26 -9.48 -11.60 -23.83
CA ASP A 26 -9.75 -12.94 -24.35
C ASP A 26 -8.91 -13.99 -23.60
N ASN A 27 -9.50 -15.17 -23.40
CA ASN A 27 -8.91 -16.30 -22.68
C ASN A 27 -8.52 -16.01 -21.23
N LEU A 28 -9.20 -15.04 -20.59
CA LEU A 28 -9.05 -14.67 -19.18
C LEU A 28 -10.38 -14.74 -18.46
N ASP A 29 -10.47 -15.61 -17.45
CA ASP A 29 -11.59 -15.65 -16.50
C ASP A 29 -11.22 -14.92 -15.21
N LEU A 30 -11.86 -13.79 -14.94
CA LEU A 30 -11.72 -13.06 -13.68
C LEU A 30 -12.71 -13.60 -12.65
N ARG A 31 -12.20 -14.20 -11.56
CA ARG A 31 -13.02 -14.81 -10.50
C ARG A 31 -12.75 -14.14 -9.14
N GLN A 32 -13.81 -13.79 -8.45
CA GLN A 32 -13.73 -13.29 -7.07
C GLN A 32 -13.90 -14.46 -6.11
N CYS A 33 -12.80 -14.97 -5.59
CA CYS A 33 -12.79 -16.02 -4.58
C CYS A 33 -11.52 -15.96 -3.72
N GLU A 34 -11.60 -16.45 -2.48
CA GLU A 34 -10.44 -16.64 -1.61
C GLU A 34 -9.92 -18.07 -1.81
N ILE A 35 -8.65 -18.20 -2.19
CA ILE A 35 -7.96 -19.48 -2.23
C ILE A 35 -7.43 -19.81 -0.84
N THR A 36 -7.80 -20.96 -0.32
CA THR A 36 -7.44 -21.41 1.04
C THR A 36 -6.40 -22.52 1.04
N ASP A 37 -6.33 -23.31 -0.03
CA ASP A 37 -5.37 -24.42 -0.15
C ASP A 37 -4.85 -24.54 -1.57
N ILE A 38 -3.63 -25.08 -1.69
CA ILE A 38 -2.97 -25.35 -2.96
C ILE A 38 -2.12 -26.61 -2.80
N VAL A 39 -2.37 -27.60 -3.66
CA VAL A 39 -1.65 -28.86 -3.68
C VAL A 39 -1.35 -29.29 -5.12
N GLN A 40 -0.26 -29.99 -5.33
CA GLN A 40 0.02 -30.64 -6.62
C GLN A 40 -0.43 -32.09 -6.56
N GLY A 41 -1.22 -32.53 -7.53
CA GLY A 41 -1.66 -33.91 -7.65
C GLY A 41 -0.61 -34.81 -8.29
N GLU A 42 -0.82 -36.11 -8.21
CA GLU A 42 0.04 -37.14 -8.85
C GLU A 42 0.08 -37.01 -10.38
N ASP A 43 -0.96 -36.41 -10.97
CA ASP A 43 -1.06 -36.07 -12.40
C ASP A 43 -0.23 -34.82 -12.79
N GLY A 44 0.48 -34.24 -11.82
CA GLY A 44 1.29 -33.04 -12.01
C GLY A 44 0.50 -31.72 -12.08
N LEU A 45 -0.83 -31.78 -12.00
CA LEU A 45 -1.68 -30.58 -12.01
C LEU A 45 -1.81 -29.99 -10.61
N TRP A 46 -1.92 -28.67 -10.56
CA TRP A 46 -2.21 -27.94 -9.34
C TRP A 46 -3.70 -27.91 -9.08
N ARG A 47 -4.11 -28.13 -7.83
CA ARG A 47 -5.47 -28.00 -7.33
C ARG A 47 -5.51 -26.87 -6.32
N LEU A 48 -6.38 -25.88 -6.59
CA LEU A 48 -6.58 -24.71 -5.74
C LEU A 48 -7.98 -24.82 -5.15
N THR A 49 -8.06 -24.93 -3.84
CA THR A 49 -9.34 -24.98 -3.13
C THR A 49 -9.73 -23.57 -2.68
N THR A 50 -10.97 -23.21 -2.95
CA THR A 50 -11.53 -21.94 -2.48
C THR A 50 -12.11 -22.10 -1.06
N LYS A 51 -12.39 -20.98 -0.41
CA LYS A 51 -13.10 -20.94 0.89
C LYS A 51 -14.51 -21.55 0.83
N LEU A 52 -15.12 -21.56 -0.34
CA LEU A 52 -16.42 -22.17 -0.59
C LEU A 52 -16.31 -23.60 -1.15
N GLU A 53 -15.16 -24.24 -0.96
CA GLU A 53 -14.87 -25.66 -1.33
C GLU A 53 -14.87 -25.95 -2.85
N ALA A 54 -14.98 -24.94 -3.70
CA ALA A 54 -14.76 -25.15 -5.14
C ALA A 54 -13.29 -25.41 -5.42
N ILE A 55 -13.01 -26.29 -6.40
CA ILE A 55 -11.65 -26.67 -6.80
C ILE A 55 -11.38 -26.20 -8.22
N TYR A 56 -10.31 -25.44 -8.40
CA TYR A 56 -9.76 -25.09 -9.70
C TYR A 56 -8.52 -25.91 -9.97
N THR A 57 -8.39 -26.39 -11.21
CA THR A 57 -7.24 -27.17 -11.65
C THR A 57 -6.44 -26.39 -12.69
N ALA A 58 -5.12 -26.35 -12.54
CA ALA A 58 -4.25 -25.61 -13.43
C ALA A 58 -2.92 -26.36 -13.68
N LYS A 59 -2.32 -26.12 -14.85
CA LYS A 59 -0.95 -26.62 -15.18
C LYS A 59 0.13 -25.81 -14.46
N ALA A 60 -0.13 -24.53 -14.21
CA ALA A 60 0.79 -23.61 -13.54
C ALA A 60 0.02 -22.61 -12.68
N VAL A 61 0.65 -22.13 -11.62
CA VAL A 61 0.09 -21.13 -10.71
C VAL A 61 1.08 -20.00 -10.51
N VAL A 62 0.62 -18.76 -10.63
CA VAL A 62 1.39 -17.56 -10.31
C VAL A 62 0.84 -16.95 -9.02
N LEU A 63 1.68 -16.84 -8.01
CA LEU A 63 1.32 -16.21 -6.73
C LEU A 63 1.63 -14.72 -6.79
N ALA A 64 0.60 -13.88 -6.80
CA ALA A 64 0.70 -12.42 -6.83
C ALA A 64 -0.19 -11.80 -5.75
N THR A 65 -0.06 -12.29 -4.53
CA THR A 65 -0.96 -12.08 -3.39
C THR A 65 -0.83 -10.70 -2.73
N GLY A 66 0.20 -9.92 -3.07
CA GLY A 66 0.41 -8.61 -2.47
C GLY A 66 0.43 -8.67 -0.94
N THR A 67 -0.25 -7.72 -0.29
CA THR A 67 -0.36 -7.63 1.17
C THR A 67 -1.49 -8.46 1.79
N PHE A 68 -2.18 -9.30 0.99
CA PHE A 68 -3.21 -10.21 1.51
C PHE A 68 -2.62 -11.40 2.29
N LEU A 69 -1.46 -11.92 1.86
CA LEU A 69 -0.92 -13.19 2.37
C LEU A 69 -0.54 -13.09 3.85
N GLY A 70 -1.39 -13.64 4.72
CA GLY A 70 -1.21 -13.59 6.17
C GLY A 70 -1.11 -12.14 6.68
N GLY A 71 -1.85 -11.22 6.08
CA GLY A 71 -1.81 -9.79 6.39
C GLY A 71 -2.21 -9.49 7.82
N ARG A 72 -1.55 -8.51 8.46
CA ARG A 72 -1.83 -8.05 9.81
C ARG A 72 -1.59 -6.56 9.93
N VAL A 73 -2.52 -5.86 10.55
CA VAL A 73 -2.44 -4.42 10.84
C VAL A 73 -1.96 -4.22 12.26
N TYR A 74 -1.15 -3.18 12.48
CA TYR A 74 -0.67 -2.74 13.79
C TYR A 74 -0.90 -1.25 13.94
N VAL A 75 -1.52 -0.86 15.06
CA VAL A 75 -1.72 0.54 15.48
C VAL A 75 -1.48 0.59 16.98
N GLY A 76 -0.34 1.08 17.39
CA GLY A 76 0.07 1.05 18.80
C GLY A 76 0.06 -0.38 19.36
N ASP A 77 -0.68 -0.57 20.45
CA ASP A 77 -0.82 -1.87 21.10
C ASP A 77 -1.83 -2.81 20.43
N VAL A 78 -2.65 -2.27 19.55
CA VAL A 78 -3.68 -3.03 18.85
C VAL A 78 -3.11 -3.70 17.60
N SER A 79 -3.43 -4.99 17.43
CA SER A 79 -3.13 -5.69 16.18
C SER A 79 -4.24 -6.67 15.82
N TYR A 80 -4.54 -6.77 14.53
CA TYR A 80 -5.58 -7.67 14.03
C TYR A 80 -5.24 -8.16 12.62
N GLU A 81 -5.79 -9.31 12.24
CA GLU A 81 -5.66 -9.84 10.90
C GLU A 81 -6.48 -9.02 9.91
N SER A 82 -5.84 -8.58 8.84
CA SER A 82 -6.49 -7.82 7.77
C SER A 82 -5.67 -7.90 6.49
N GLY A 83 -6.36 -7.95 5.36
CA GLY A 83 -5.81 -7.64 4.05
C GLY A 83 -5.88 -6.13 3.77
N PRO A 84 -5.55 -5.70 2.54
CA PRO A 84 -5.66 -4.30 2.13
C PRO A 84 -7.12 -3.81 2.16
N ASP A 85 -7.30 -2.53 2.45
CA ASP A 85 -8.61 -1.84 2.45
C ASP A 85 -9.68 -2.50 3.36
N GLY A 86 -9.28 -3.14 4.47
CA GLY A 86 -10.19 -3.80 5.40
C GLY A 86 -10.74 -5.15 4.91
N MET A 87 -10.23 -5.66 3.77
CA MET A 87 -10.61 -6.99 3.29
C MET A 87 -9.98 -8.09 4.15
N PHE A 88 -10.50 -9.32 4.02
CA PHE A 88 -9.96 -10.47 4.75
C PHE A 88 -8.54 -10.83 4.30
N PRO A 89 -7.65 -11.23 5.22
CA PRO A 89 -6.32 -11.72 4.88
C PRO A 89 -6.37 -13.16 4.38
N ALA A 90 -5.47 -13.53 3.48
CA ALA A 90 -5.30 -14.90 3.02
C ALA A 90 -4.42 -15.72 4.00
N THR A 91 -4.90 -15.96 5.21
CA THR A 91 -4.15 -16.66 6.26
C THR A 91 -4.06 -18.16 5.99
N ALA A 92 -5.15 -18.78 5.51
CA ALA A 92 -5.18 -20.19 5.18
C ALA A 92 -4.20 -20.52 4.03
N LEU A 93 -4.18 -19.71 2.98
CA LEU A 93 -3.22 -19.87 1.89
C LEU A 93 -1.76 -19.75 2.38
N ALA A 94 -1.46 -18.80 3.28
CA ALA A 94 -0.12 -18.68 3.86
C ALA A 94 0.31 -19.96 4.59
N THR A 95 -0.63 -20.62 5.28
CA THR A 95 -0.40 -21.90 5.93
C THR A 95 -0.18 -23.03 4.92
N ALA A 96 -0.98 -23.08 3.85
CA ALA A 96 -0.83 -24.08 2.77
C ALA A 96 0.52 -23.94 2.06
N LEU A 97 0.96 -22.72 1.75
CA LEU A 97 2.26 -22.48 1.12
C LEU A 97 3.44 -22.92 2.00
N LYS A 98 3.35 -22.74 3.32
CA LYS A 98 4.35 -23.27 4.26
C LYS A 98 4.38 -24.80 4.26
N LYS A 99 3.22 -25.46 4.18
CA LYS A 99 3.14 -26.93 4.06
C LYS A 99 3.77 -27.46 2.77
N LEU A 100 3.71 -26.68 1.69
CA LEU A 100 4.42 -26.97 0.44
C LEU A 100 5.94 -26.77 0.53
N GLY A 101 6.47 -26.33 1.67
CA GLY A 101 7.89 -26.08 1.88
C GLY A 101 8.39 -24.72 1.41
N LEU A 102 7.50 -23.79 1.06
CA LEU A 102 7.90 -22.43 0.68
C LEU A 102 8.34 -21.62 1.91
N PRO A 103 9.57 -21.06 1.92
CA PRO A 103 10.08 -20.28 3.04
C PRO A 103 9.46 -18.89 3.06
N LEU A 104 8.33 -18.70 3.75
CA LEU A 104 7.68 -17.42 3.89
C LEU A 104 8.38 -16.56 4.95
N ARG A 105 8.54 -15.26 4.63
CA ARG A 105 9.06 -14.25 5.54
C ARG A 105 8.06 -13.11 5.67
N ARG A 106 8.04 -12.47 6.85
CA ARG A 106 7.24 -11.26 7.05
C ARG A 106 7.96 -10.04 6.52
N PHE A 107 7.22 -9.21 5.80
CA PHE A 107 7.63 -7.87 5.40
C PHE A 107 6.72 -6.84 6.07
N LYS A 108 7.32 -5.75 6.53
CA LYS A 108 6.60 -4.60 7.03
C LYS A 108 6.39 -3.62 5.90
N THR A 109 5.18 -3.13 5.73
CA THR A 109 4.87 -1.95 4.92
C THR A 109 4.17 -0.91 5.76
N GLY A 110 4.24 0.36 5.37
CA GLY A 110 3.54 1.44 6.05
C GLY A 110 2.47 2.04 5.14
N THR A 111 1.32 2.35 5.71
CA THR A 111 0.24 3.06 5.04
C THR A 111 0.08 4.42 5.70
N PRO A 112 0.27 5.54 4.98
CA PRO A 112 -0.01 6.87 5.50
C PRO A 112 -1.49 7.07 5.82
N SER A 113 -1.75 7.99 6.75
CA SER A 113 -3.10 8.40 7.10
C SER A 113 -3.80 9.08 5.92
N ARG A 114 -5.11 8.94 5.90
CA ARG A 114 -6.01 9.68 5.03
C ARG A 114 -6.79 10.65 5.87
N VAL A 115 -6.95 11.87 5.36
CA VAL A 115 -7.64 12.96 6.03
C VAL A 115 -8.66 13.59 5.11
N ASN A 116 -9.63 14.29 5.68
CA ASN A 116 -10.60 15.04 4.90
C ASN A 116 -9.97 16.38 4.47
N ALA A 117 -10.09 16.75 3.19
CA ALA A 117 -9.55 17.99 2.63
C ALA A 117 -10.02 19.24 3.43
N ARG A 118 -11.25 19.23 3.93
CA ARG A 118 -11.81 20.33 4.73
C ARG A 118 -11.13 20.54 6.09
N SER A 119 -10.34 19.57 6.56
CA SER A 119 -9.54 19.69 7.79
C SER A 119 -8.15 20.27 7.55
N LEU A 120 -7.79 20.56 6.30
CA LEU A 120 -6.47 21.03 5.89
C LEU A 120 -6.47 22.52 5.60
N ASP A 121 -5.41 23.20 6.02
CA ASP A 121 -5.15 24.62 5.72
C ASP A 121 -4.19 24.71 4.51
N PHE A 122 -4.76 24.71 3.31
CA PHE A 122 -4.00 24.72 2.06
C PHE A 122 -3.21 26.02 1.86
N ASP A 123 -3.63 27.14 2.47
CA ASP A 123 -2.92 28.42 2.38
C ASP A 123 -1.54 28.37 3.03
N LYS A 124 -1.31 27.39 3.91
CA LYS A 124 0.00 27.12 4.54
C LYS A 124 0.86 26.11 3.81
N MET A 125 0.42 25.63 2.65
CA MET A 125 1.10 24.58 1.89
C MET A 125 1.60 25.13 0.55
N GLU A 126 2.69 24.54 0.07
CA GLU A 126 3.21 24.84 -1.26
C GLU A 126 2.43 24.02 -2.30
N VAL A 127 1.92 24.72 -3.34
CA VAL A 127 1.22 24.05 -4.45
C VAL A 127 2.21 23.35 -5.35
N GLN A 128 1.93 22.10 -5.68
CA GLN A 128 2.69 21.31 -6.65
C GLN A 128 1.81 20.98 -7.86
N PRO A 129 1.90 21.75 -8.93
CA PRO A 129 1.01 21.59 -10.10
C PRO A 129 1.36 20.41 -11.00
N GLY A 130 2.54 19.82 -10.86
CA GLY A 130 3.11 18.87 -11.79
C GLY A 130 3.98 19.52 -12.87
N ASP A 131 4.39 18.74 -13.85
CA ASP A 131 5.23 19.24 -14.94
C ASP A 131 4.42 20.08 -15.93
N ASP A 132 5.00 21.19 -16.43
CA ASP A 132 4.37 22.06 -17.44
C ASP A 132 4.14 21.31 -18.75
N ARG A 133 5.05 20.39 -19.08
CA ARG A 133 4.95 19.49 -20.21
C ARG A 133 4.74 18.07 -19.72
N THR A 134 3.53 17.56 -19.85
CA THR A 134 3.22 16.17 -19.54
C THR A 134 3.77 15.23 -20.62
N VAL A 135 4.36 14.12 -20.17
CA VAL A 135 4.84 13.05 -21.05
C VAL A 135 4.02 11.80 -20.79
N PRO A 136 3.42 11.17 -21.81
CA PRO A 136 2.66 9.95 -21.62
C PRO A 136 3.59 8.78 -21.25
N PHE A 137 3.06 7.79 -20.51
CA PHE A 137 3.79 6.57 -20.17
C PHE A 137 3.94 5.61 -21.35
N SER A 138 2.99 5.63 -22.29
CA SER A 138 2.99 4.78 -23.46
C SER A 138 3.42 5.56 -24.70
N PHE A 139 4.24 4.94 -25.52
CA PHE A 139 4.60 5.47 -26.85
C PHE A 139 3.42 5.44 -27.84
N GLU A 140 2.35 4.70 -27.53
CA GLU A 140 1.13 4.62 -28.32
C GLU A 140 0.10 5.70 -27.96
N THR A 141 0.41 6.58 -27.01
CA THR A 141 -0.48 7.67 -26.60
C THR A 141 -0.23 8.89 -27.48
N ASP A 142 -1.17 9.19 -28.35
CA ASP A 142 -1.09 10.32 -29.31
C ASP A 142 -1.30 11.67 -28.61
N THR A 143 -2.17 11.73 -27.60
CA THR A 143 -2.50 12.96 -26.88
C THR A 143 -1.92 12.91 -25.48
N PRO A 144 -0.97 13.81 -25.13
CA PRO A 144 -0.45 13.89 -23.76
C PRO A 144 -1.57 14.11 -22.72
N PRO A 145 -1.47 13.50 -21.54
CA PRO A 145 -2.44 13.73 -20.47
C PRO A 145 -2.35 15.17 -19.95
N GLU A 146 -3.45 15.70 -19.45
CA GLU A 146 -3.50 17.02 -18.79
C GLU A 146 -3.46 16.86 -17.27
N ASN A 147 -2.72 17.75 -16.59
CA ASN A 147 -2.78 17.87 -15.14
C ASN A 147 -4.10 18.55 -14.74
N LYS A 148 -4.98 17.83 -14.04
CA LYS A 148 -6.33 18.31 -13.67
C LYS A 148 -6.44 18.74 -12.22
N VAL A 149 -5.63 18.17 -11.36
CA VAL A 149 -5.59 18.46 -9.92
C VAL A 149 -4.16 18.65 -9.48
N VAL A 150 -3.98 19.47 -8.45
CA VAL A 150 -2.67 19.74 -7.87
C VAL A 150 -2.47 18.94 -6.59
N CYS A 151 -1.23 18.59 -6.29
CA CYS A 151 -0.82 18.14 -4.97
C CYS A 151 -0.31 19.35 -4.16
N HIS A 152 -0.11 19.14 -2.87
CA HIS A 152 0.49 20.15 -2.00
C HIS A 152 1.67 19.55 -1.24
N ILE A 153 2.61 20.40 -0.88
CA ILE A 153 3.76 20.05 -0.08
C ILE A 153 3.66 20.75 1.26
N THR A 154 3.90 20.01 2.32
CA THR A 154 4.07 20.56 3.66
C THR A 154 5.24 19.89 4.35
N TYR A 155 5.56 20.34 5.55
CA TYR A 155 6.70 19.82 6.30
C TYR A 155 6.31 19.59 7.76
N THR A 156 6.90 18.55 8.34
CA THR A 156 6.92 18.39 9.79
C THR A 156 7.83 19.43 10.43
N ASN A 157 7.74 19.61 11.73
CA ASN A 157 8.53 20.54 12.49
C ASN A 157 9.13 19.89 13.75
N ALA A 158 9.84 20.66 14.56
CA ALA A 158 10.47 20.19 15.78
C ALA A 158 9.46 19.60 16.79
N ALA A 159 8.25 20.18 16.87
CA ALA A 159 7.20 19.65 17.75
C ALA A 159 6.72 18.26 17.29
N THR A 160 6.50 18.08 15.98
CA THR A 160 6.18 16.77 15.40
C THR A 160 7.27 15.75 15.73
N LYS A 161 8.53 16.13 15.56
CA LYS A 161 9.68 15.27 15.88
C LYS A 161 9.68 14.87 17.35
N GLN A 162 9.46 15.82 18.26
CA GLN A 162 9.44 15.58 19.69
C GLN A 162 8.33 14.62 20.09
N VAL A 163 7.11 14.81 19.57
CA VAL A 163 5.98 13.88 19.80
C VAL A 163 6.32 12.46 19.42
N ILE A 164 6.98 12.25 18.27
CA ILE A 164 7.42 10.92 17.85
C ILE A 164 8.46 10.33 18.83
N LEU A 165 9.46 11.14 19.22
CA LEU A 165 10.52 10.68 20.13
C LEU A 165 9.98 10.29 21.52
N ASP A 166 9.02 11.07 22.04
CA ASP A 166 8.40 10.81 23.33
C ASP A 166 7.48 9.57 23.35
N ASN A 167 7.12 9.05 22.16
CA ASN A 167 6.20 7.90 22.03
C ASN A 167 6.83 6.71 21.27
N LEU A 168 8.15 6.66 21.10
CA LEU A 168 8.81 5.56 20.41
C LEU A 168 8.57 4.19 21.06
N ASP A 169 8.50 4.14 22.37
CA ASP A 169 8.22 2.93 23.15
C ASP A 169 6.81 2.38 22.89
N ARG A 170 5.88 3.25 22.46
CA ARG A 170 4.50 2.88 22.06
C ARG A 170 4.40 2.43 20.60
N SER A 171 5.47 2.60 19.81
CA SER A 171 5.51 2.14 18.42
C SER A 171 5.74 0.62 18.35
N PRO A 172 4.88 -0.16 17.69
CA PRO A 172 5.08 -1.60 17.47
C PRO A 172 6.41 -1.94 16.80
N MET A 173 6.96 -1.02 16.03
CA MET A 173 8.28 -1.16 15.39
C MET A 173 9.42 -1.16 16.41
N TYR A 174 9.34 -0.30 17.41
CA TYR A 174 10.41 -0.08 18.40
C TYR A 174 10.20 -0.89 19.68
N SER A 175 8.97 -1.29 19.99
CA SER A 175 8.66 -2.21 21.10
C SER A 175 8.87 -3.69 20.77
N GLY A 176 9.30 -4.02 19.53
CA GLY A 176 9.57 -5.39 19.11
C GLY A 176 8.33 -6.23 18.75
N LYS A 177 7.13 -5.63 18.70
CA LYS A 177 5.89 -6.33 18.33
C LYS A 177 5.80 -6.66 16.86
N ILE A 178 6.43 -5.86 15.98
CA ILE A 178 6.50 -6.12 14.55
C ILE A 178 7.76 -6.92 14.27
N GLU A 179 7.59 -8.20 13.96
CA GLU A 179 8.64 -9.04 13.43
C GLU A 179 8.76 -8.81 11.91
N GLY A 180 9.94 -8.48 11.45
CA GLY A 180 10.22 -8.35 10.02
C GLY A 180 11.02 -7.10 9.67
N LYS A 181 11.62 -7.14 8.47
CA LYS A 181 12.34 -5.98 7.92
C LYS A 181 11.42 -5.23 6.97
N GLY A 182 11.36 -3.90 7.11
CA GLY A 182 10.74 -3.07 6.10
C GLY A 182 11.50 -3.15 4.77
N PRO A 183 10.82 -3.05 3.62
CA PRO A 183 11.48 -2.88 2.34
C PRO A 183 12.33 -1.60 2.35
N ARG A 184 13.43 -1.59 1.61
CA ARG A 184 14.45 -0.52 1.61
C ARG A 184 13.87 0.90 1.45
N TYR A 185 12.77 1.02 0.72
CA TYR A 185 12.18 2.31 0.34
C TYR A 185 10.85 2.62 1.02
N CYS A 186 10.48 1.92 2.10
CA CYS A 186 9.26 2.18 2.87
C CYS A 186 9.56 2.38 4.36
N PRO A 187 10.37 3.41 4.74
CA PRO A 187 10.55 3.73 6.15
C PRO A 187 9.25 4.29 6.72
N SER A 188 8.91 3.91 7.95
CA SER A 188 7.87 4.60 8.70
C SER A 188 8.35 6.01 9.07
N PHE A 189 7.43 6.85 9.56
CA PHE A 189 7.82 8.19 9.99
C PHE A 189 8.73 8.13 11.21
N GLU A 190 8.50 7.21 12.13
CA GLU A 190 9.37 6.91 13.26
C GLU A 190 10.79 6.55 12.80
N ASP A 191 10.91 5.69 11.77
CA ASP A 191 12.20 5.36 11.16
C ASP A 191 12.93 6.59 10.61
N LYS A 192 12.19 7.53 10.00
CA LYS A 192 12.78 8.77 9.47
C LYS A 192 13.31 9.65 10.58
N VAL A 193 12.53 9.83 11.63
CA VAL A 193 12.90 10.65 12.80
C VAL A 193 14.15 10.08 13.49
N VAL A 194 14.22 8.78 13.68
CA VAL A 194 15.36 8.13 14.36
C VAL A 194 16.61 8.08 13.48
N ARG A 195 16.48 7.67 12.20
CA ARG A 195 17.63 7.48 11.30
C ARG A 195 18.20 8.78 10.77
N PHE A 196 17.40 9.82 10.67
CA PHE A 196 17.78 11.14 10.19
C PHE A 196 17.57 12.18 11.29
N SER A 197 18.11 11.89 12.48
CA SER A 197 17.95 12.71 13.68
C SER A 197 18.55 14.12 13.57
N ASP A 198 19.48 14.33 12.63
CA ASP A 198 20.06 15.61 12.25
C ASP A 198 19.08 16.53 11.47
N ARG A 199 18.02 15.95 10.89
CA ARG A 199 17.03 16.73 10.14
C ARG A 199 16.01 17.34 11.07
N GLU A 200 15.79 18.64 10.90
CA GLU A 200 14.80 19.39 11.67
C GLU A 200 13.36 19.15 11.16
N ARG A 201 13.20 18.88 9.86
CA ARG A 201 11.91 18.66 9.21
C ARG A 201 11.98 17.63 8.11
N HIS A 202 10.84 16.99 7.85
CA HIS A 202 10.62 16.07 6.74
C HIS A 202 9.52 16.57 5.83
N GLN A 203 9.73 16.47 4.53
CA GLN A 203 8.74 16.80 3.52
C GLN A 203 7.62 15.75 3.49
N LEU A 204 6.40 16.25 3.38
CA LEU A 204 5.18 15.47 3.20
C LEU A 204 4.47 15.93 1.93
N PHE A 205 3.89 14.99 1.20
CA PHE A 205 3.01 15.30 0.09
C PHE A 205 1.56 15.07 0.53
N VAL A 206 0.73 16.05 0.25
CA VAL A 206 -0.72 16.01 0.47
C VAL A 206 -1.35 15.81 -0.90
N GLU A 207 -1.82 14.60 -1.15
CA GLU A 207 -2.22 14.13 -2.47
C GLU A 207 -3.72 13.79 -2.49
N PRO A 208 -4.52 14.32 -3.43
CA PRO A 208 -5.92 13.94 -3.55
C PRO A 208 -6.04 12.48 -4.01
N CYS A 209 -6.94 11.72 -3.39
CA CYS A 209 -7.20 10.32 -3.76
C CYS A 209 -8.07 10.19 -5.03
N GLY A 210 -8.60 11.29 -5.54
CA GLY A 210 -9.40 11.34 -6.75
C GLY A 210 -9.96 12.73 -7.03
N GLU A 211 -10.54 12.92 -8.21
CA GLU A 211 -11.09 14.22 -8.65
C GLU A 211 -12.37 14.62 -7.90
N LYS A 212 -13.15 13.66 -7.39
CA LYS A 212 -14.46 13.89 -6.79
C LYS A 212 -14.55 13.33 -5.37
N THR A 213 -13.50 13.53 -4.58
CA THR A 213 -13.45 13.08 -3.19
C THR A 213 -12.74 14.12 -2.34
N GLU A 214 -13.15 14.22 -1.08
CA GLU A 214 -12.47 15.03 -0.06
C GLU A 214 -11.33 14.24 0.63
N GLU A 215 -11.08 13.01 0.18
CA GLU A 215 -10.04 12.16 0.76
C GLU A 215 -8.66 12.58 0.27
N MET A 216 -7.79 12.96 1.20
CA MET A 216 -6.40 13.33 0.96
C MET A 216 -5.45 12.29 1.59
N TYR A 217 -4.40 11.97 0.88
CA TYR A 217 -3.36 11.03 1.29
C TYR A 217 -2.11 11.77 1.76
N LEU A 218 -1.65 11.49 2.97
CA LEU A 218 -0.47 12.16 3.54
C LEU A 218 0.80 11.34 3.26
N GLN A 219 1.28 11.39 2.03
CA GLN A 219 2.46 10.62 1.65
C GLN A 219 3.70 11.08 2.42
N GLY A 220 4.37 10.13 3.03
CA GLY A 220 5.55 10.37 3.84
C GLY A 220 5.30 10.30 5.35
N LEU A 221 4.03 10.26 5.77
CA LEU A 221 3.61 10.18 7.17
C LEU A 221 2.99 8.80 7.49
N SER A 222 3.62 7.71 7.04
CA SER A 222 3.20 6.38 7.47
C SER A 222 3.71 6.08 8.87
N SER A 223 2.82 5.73 9.79
CA SER A 223 3.13 5.45 11.18
C SER A 223 2.38 4.22 11.67
N SER A 224 2.90 3.59 12.70
CA SER A 224 2.22 2.54 13.46
C SER A 224 1.95 2.95 14.92
N LEU A 225 2.18 4.22 15.25
CA LEU A 225 1.87 4.78 16.57
C LEU A 225 0.37 4.68 16.89
N PRO A 226 -0.01 4.72 18.16
CA PRO A 226 -1.43 4.75 18.55
C PRO A 226 -2.13 6.01 18.02
N GLU A 227 -3.46 5.93 17.93
CA GLU A 227 -4.28 7.00 17.33
C GLU A 227 -4.25 8.31 18.12
N ASP A 228 -3.97 8.25 19.41
CA ASP A 228 -3.88 9.42 20.30
C ASP A 228 -2.56 10.21 20.13
N VAL A 229 -1.57 9.66 19.41
CA VAL A 229 -0.29 10.29 19.12
C VAL A 229 -0.31 11.00 17.78
#